data_7941a2eceec70df46e63362e7cb11847
#
_entry.id   7941a2eceec70df46e63362e7cb11847
#
_cell.length_a   1.000
_cell.length_b   1.000
_cell.length_c   1.000
_cell.angle_alpha   90.00
_cell.angle_beta   90.00
_cell.angle_gamma   90.00
#
_symmetry.space_group_name_H-M   'P 1'
#
loop_
_entity.id
_entity.type
_entity.pdbx_description
1 polymer ?
#
loop_
_entity_poly.entity_id
_entity_poly.type
_entity_poly.pdbx_seq_one_letter_code
_entity_poly.pdbx_strand_id
1 'polypeptide(L)'
;MTQLDQLASLTTIVADTGDIASIAKIQPQDATTNPSLILKASKDPAYRAFLTEAVENSVSLEDAADRVLVNFGAEILKYVKGRVSTEVDARLSFDVEKTIVKARRLIELYQEKGIDKERVLIKIAATWEGVQAARVLEKEGIHCNLTLIFSVAQAEIAANAGVTLISPFVLSLIHI
;
A
#
# COMPACT_ATOMS: atom_id res chain seq x y z
N MET A 1 3.53 17.38 26.09
CA MET A 1 4.14 16.72 24.92
C MET A 1 4.04 15.23 25.16
N THR A 2 3.33 14.51 24.33
CA THR A 2 3.18 13.04 24.43
C THR A 2 4.41 12.34 23.84
N GLN A 3 4.54 11.02 24.06
CA GLN A 3 5.59 10.22 23.39
C GLN A 3 5.45 10.27 21.85
N LEU A 4 4.21 10.30 21.36
CA LEU A 4 3.93 10.42 19.93
C LEU A 4 4.42 11.78 19.38
N ASP A 5 4.19 12.89 20.11
CA ASP A 5 4.68 14.22 19.69
C ASP A 5 6.21 14.26 19.64
N GLN A 6 6.88 13.61 20.58
CA GLN A 6 8.34 13.50 20.59
C GLN A 6 8.84 12.68 19.40
N LEU A 7 8.21 11.54 19.12
CA LEU A 7 8.57 10.70 17.97
C LEU A 7 8.34 11.45 16.66
N ALA A 8 7.21 12.13 16.50
CA ALA A 8 6.88 12.90 15.32
C ALA A 8 7.85 14.06 15.04
N SER A 9 8.56 14.55 16.06
CA SER A 9 9.61 15.56 15.89
C SER A 9 10.93 14.99 15.32
N LEU A 10 11.11 13.66 15.39
CA LEU A 10 12.34 12.98 14.99
C LEU A 10 12.19 12.18 13.69
N THR A 11 10.97 11.79 13.32
CA THR A 11 10.70 10.95 12.15
C THR A 11 9.30 11.17 11.60
N THR A 12 9.05 10.68 10.39
CA THR A 12 7.72 10.65 9.77
C THR A 12 6.90 9.51 10.35
N ILE A 13 5.70 9.81 10.82
CA ILE A 13 4.76 8.81 11.33
C ILE A 13 3.95 8.24 10.17
N VAL A 14 4.01 6.92 10.02
CA VAL A 14 3.23 6.15 9.06
C VAL A 14 2.33 5.18 9.82
N ALA A 15 1.02 5.19 9.55
CA ALA A 15 0.09 4.23 10.17
C ALA A 15 0.03 2.94 9.36
N ASP A 16 0.21 1.80 10.01
CA ASP A 16 0.02 0.46 9.41
C ASP A 16 -1.26 -0.18 9.96
N THR A 17 -2.40 0.19 9.38
CA THR A 17 -3.71 -0.28 9.82
C THR A 17 -4.79 -0.09 8.75
N GLY A 18 -5.84 -0.93 8.79
CA GLY A 18 -7.09 -0.72 8.06
C GLY A 18 -8.18 -0.02 8.87
N ASP A 19 -7.90 0.35 10.13
CA ASP A 19 -8.83 1.07 11.01
C ASP A 19 -8.79 2.57 10.71
N ILE A 20 -9.71 3.01 9.84
CA ILE A 20 -9.81 4.40 9.39
C ILE A 20 -10.12 5.35 10.54
N ALA A 21 -10.89 4.91 11.55
CA ALA A 21 -11.23 5.74 12.70
C ALA A 21 -9.98 6.09 13.52
N SER A 22 -9.07 5.14 13.70
CA SER A 22 -7.78 5.36 14.34
C SER A 22 -6.88 6.30 13.51
N ILE A 23 -6.85 6.13 12.18
CA ILE A 23 -6.11 7.02 11.27
C ILE A 23 -6.64 8.46 11.37
N ALA A 24 -7.96 8.63 11.33
CA ALA A 24 -8.61 9.94 11.45
C ALA A 24 -8.27 10.66 12.76
N LYS A 25 -8.11 9.91 13.85
CA LYS A 25 -7.75 10.45 15.17
C LYS A 25 -6.28 10.85 15.26
N ILE A 26 -5.37 10.03 14.71
CA ILE A 26 -3.91 10.23 14.82
C ILE A 26 -3.40 11.20 13.76
N GLN A 27 -4.05 11.23 12.59
CA GLN A 27 -3.65 12.01 11.41
C GLN A 27 -2.16 11.86 11.06
N PRO A 28 -1.69 10.64 10.79
CA PRO A 28 -0.29 10.40 10.43
C PRO A 28 0.04 11.07 9.10
N GLN A 29 1.34 11.19 8.79
CA GLN A 29 1.77 11.74 7.50
C GLN A 29 1.33 10.83 6.36
N ASP A 30 1.60 9.53 6.46
CA ASP A 30 1.27 8.52 5.47
C ASP A 30 0.53 7.34 6.14
N ALA A 31 -0.06 6.47 5.32
CA ALA A 31 -0.61 5.21 5.78
C ALA A 31 -0.19 4.06 4.87
N THR A 32 -0.14 2.87 5.43
CA THR A 32 0.07 1.63 4.68
C THR A 32 -1.00 0.62 5.04
N THR A 33 -1.43 -0.11 4.04
CA THR A 33 -2.40 -1.20 4.20
C THR A 33 -1.83 -2.50 3.66
N ASN A 34 -2.55 -3.57 3.90
CA ASN A 34 -2.35 -4.85 3.23
C ASN A 34 -3.68 -5.60 3.13
N PRO A 35 -3.80 -6.64 2.28
CA PRO A 35 -5.05 -7.36 2.10
C PRO A 35 -5.66 -7.93 3.40
N SER A 36 -4.83 -8.38 4.34
CA SER A 36 -5.31 -8.94 5.62
C SER A 36 -5.90 -7.88 6.53
N LEU A 37 -5.31 -6.68 6.57
CA LEU A 37 -5.86 -5.55 7.33
C LEU A 37 -7.19 -5.08 6.74
N ILE A 38 -7.27 -4.99 5.42
CA ILE A 38 -8.51 -4.64 4.72
C ILE A 38 -9.59 -5.70 4.94
N LEU A 39 -9.24 -6.99 4.83
CA LEU A 39 -10.19 -8.09 5.11
C LEU A 39 -10.71 -8.04 6.56
N LYS A 40 -9.85 -7.69 7.52
CA LYS A 40 -10.27 -7.51 8.92
C LYS A 40 -11.22 -6.32 9.06
N ALA A 41 -10.86 -5.18 8.49
CA ALA A 41 -11.68 -3.96 8.53
C ALA A 41 -13.01 -4.14 7.81
N SER A 42 -13.06 -4.85 6.68
CA SER A 42 -14.29 -5.07 5.90
C SER A 42 -15.38 -5.86 6.63
N LYS A 43 -15.04 -6.50 7.75
CA LYS A 43 -16.03 -7.17 8.62
C LYS A 43 -16.84 -6.18 9.47
N ASP A 44 -16.36 -4.95 9.61
CA ASP A 44 -17.09 -3.89 10.32
C ASP A 44 -18.25 -3.39 9.44
N PRO A 45 -19.49 -3.38 9.97
CA PRO A 45 -20.65 -2.87 9.25
C PRO A 45 -20.48 -1.43 8.73
N ALA A 46 -19.67 -0.62 9.38
CA ALA A 46 -19.38 0.75 8.96
C ALA A 46 -18.80 0.84 7.54
N TYR A 47 -18.08 -0.19 7.08
CA TYR A 47 -17.46 -0.22 5.75
C TYR A 47 -18.22 -1.04 4.71
N ARG A 48 -19.47 -1.45 5.04
CA ARG A 48 -20.29 -2.25 4.12
C ARG A 48 -20.51 -1.55 2.77
N ALA A 49 -20.65 -0.24 2.77
CA ALA A 49 -20.82 0.55 1.56
C ALA A 49 -19.66 0.39 0.58
N PHE A 50 -18.42 0.25 1.08
CA PHE A 50 -17.24 0.05 0.21
C PHE A 50 -17.28 -1.28 -0.53
N LEU A 51 -17.80 -2.34 0.13
CA LEU A 51 -17.93 -3.65 -0.48
C LEU A 51 -19.08 -3.65 -1.50
N THR A 52 -20.23 -3.04 -1.15
CA THR A 52 -21.39 -2.94 -2.04
C THR A 52 -21.02 -2.20 -3.33
N GLU A 53 -20.42 -1.00 -3.21
CA GLU A 53 -19.95 -0.21 -4.36
C GLU A 53 -18.96 -0.99 -5.23
N ALA A 54 -17.99 -1.67 -4.60
CA ALA A 54 -17.00 -2.45 -5.32
C ALA A 54 -17.64 -3.59 -6.14
N VAL A 55 -18.60 -4.32 -5.56
CA VAL A 55 -19.31 -5.42 -6.25
C VAL A 55 -20.18 -4.90 -7.38
N GLU A 56 -20.95 -3.83 -7.15
CA GLU A 56 -21.87 -3.25 -8.13
C GLU A 56 -21.14 -2.70 -9.38
N ASN A 57 -19.91 -2.21 -9.21
CA ASN A 57 -19.12 -1.61 -10.29
C ASN A 57 -18.05 -2.56 -10.87
N SER A 58 -18.02 -3.82 -10.44
CA SER A 58 -17.01 -4.78 -10.89
C SER A 58 -17.49 -5.66 -12.03
N VAL A 59 -16.54 -6.11 -12.86
CA VAL A 59 -16.77 -7.06 -13.95
C VAL A 59 -16.37 -8.50 -13.57
N SER A 60 -15.68 -8.66 -12.43
CA SER A 60 -15.22 -9.96 -11.93
C SER A 60 -14.97 -9.87 -10.41
N LEU A 61 -14.82 -11.02 -9.76
CA LEU A 61 -14.46 -11.08 -8.33
C LEU A 61 -13.08 -10.46 -8.07
N GLU A 62 -12.15 -10.60 -9.00
CA GLU A 62 -10.82 -9.99 -8.90
C GLU A 62 -10.89 -8.46 -8.98
N ASP A 63 -11.65 -7.92 -9.93
CA ASP A 63 -11.88 -6.48 -10.05
C ASP A 63 -12.63 -5.93 -8.82
N ALA A 64 -13.57 -6.69 -8.26
CA ALA A 64 -14.24 -6.32 -7.00
C ALA A 64 -13.25 -6.23 -5.84
N ALA A 65 -12.33 -7.18 -5.72
CA ALA A 65 -11.30 -7.16 -4.68
C ALA A 65 -10.39 -5.94 -4.82
N ASP A 66 -9.92 -5.63 -6.03
CA ASP A 66 -9.11 -4.44 -6.32
C ASP A 66 -9.85 -3.15 -5.94
N ARG A 67 -11.15 -3.04 -6.30
CA ARG A 67 -11.99 -1.89 -5.94
C ARG A 67 -12.17 -1.75 -4.43
N VAL A 68 -12.32 -2.84 -3.70
CA VAL A 68 -12.35 -2.79 -2.23
C VAL A 68 -11.07 -2.20 -1.67
N LEU A 69 -9.89 -2.66 -2.11
CA LEU A 69 -8.60 -2.12 -1.68
C LEU A 69 -8.52 -0.61 -1.95
N VAL A 70 -8.92 -0.20 -3.14
CA VAL A 70 -8.91 1.21 -3.56
C VAL A 70 -9.93 2.04 -2.77
N ASN A 71 -11.12 1.52 -2.46
CA ASN A 71 -12.11 2.21 -1.65
C ASN A 71 -11.57 2.54 -0.25
N PHE A 72 -10.95 1.57 0.40
CA PHE A 72 -10.28 1.80 1.69
C PHE A 72 -9.14 2.81 1.58
N GLY A 73 -8.27 2.66 0.58
CA GLY A 73 -7.16 3.58 0.35
C GLY A 73 -7.61 5.01 0.06
N ALA A 74 -8.66 5.18 -0.74
CA ALA A 74 -9.26 6.47 -1.05
C ALA A 74 -9.85 7.15 0.19
N GLU A 75 -10.51 6.38 1.07
CA GLU A 75 -11.03 6.92 2.32
C GLU A 75 -9.90 7.34 3.27
N ILE A 76 -8.86 6.51 3.39
CA ILE A 76 -7.66 6.82 4.21
C ILE A 76 -7.00 8.13 3.76
N LEU A 77 -6.93 8.37 2.44
CA LEU A 77 -6.31 9.57 1.87
C LEU A 77 -7.02 10.88 2.24
N LYS A 78 -8.23 10.83 2.78
CA LYS A 78 -8.92 12.01 3.34
C LYS A 78 -8.31 12.47 4.67
N TYR A 79 -7.62 11.59 5.38
CA TYR A 79 -7.09 11.82 6.72
C TYR A 79 -5.56 11.92 6.79
N VAL A 80 -4.85 11.48 5.74
CA VAL A 80 -3.40 11.60 5.65
C VAL A 80 -3.00 12.68 4.66
N LYS A 81 -1.94 13.41 4.96
CA LYS A 81 -1.43 14.48 4.08
C LYS A 81 -0.62 13.96 2.91
N GLY A 82 0.07 12.85 3.12
CA GLY A 82 0.96 12.23 2.15
C GLY A 82 0.30 11.11 1.36
N ARG A 83 0.82 9.91 1.45
CA ARG A 83 0.53 8.77 0.57
C ARG A 83 -0.16 7.62 1.32
N VAL A 84 -0.86 6.79 0.55
CA VAL A 84 -1.31 5.47 1.02
C VAL A 84 -0.59 4.37 0.23
N SER A 85 -0.12 3.33 0.93
CA SER A 85 0.38 2.11 0.28
C SER A 85 -0.75 1.11 0.12
N THR A 86 -0.99 0.67 -1.14
CA THR A 86 -1.97 -0.36 -1.50
C THR A 86 -1.24 -1.54 -2.12
N GLU A 87 -1.41 -2.73 -1.53
CA GLU A 87 -0.64 -3.92 -1.86
C GLU A 87 -1.29 -4.71 -3.01
N VAL A 88 -0.48 -5.12 -3.99
CA VAL A 88 -0.88 -6.05 -5.03
C VAL A 88 -1.13 -7.45 -4.46
N ASP A 89 -1.88 -8.28 -5.19
CA ASP A 89 -2.16 -9.66 -4.79
C ASP A 89 -0.86 -10.45 -4.58
N ALA A 90 -0.69 -11.03 -3.39
CA ALA A 90 0.50 -11.81 -3.03
C ALA A 90 0.76 -13.01 -3.94
N ARG A 91 -0.28 -13.54 -4.61
CA ARG A 91 -0.14 -14.63 -5.60
C ARG A 91 0.68 -14.23 -6.82
N LEU A 92 0.87 -12.93 -7.05
CA LEU A 92 1.65 -12.38 -8.16
C LEU A 92 3.14 -12.16 -7.80
N SER A 93 3.56 -12.45 -6.56
CA SER A 93 4.89 -12.14 -6.04
C SER A 93 6.06 -12.70 -6.87
N PHE A 94 5.82 -13.71 -7.70
CA PHE A 94 6.81 -14.35 -8.57
C PHE A 94 6.48 -14.19 -10.08
N ASP A 95 5.64 -13.20 -10.43
CA ASP A 95 5.25 -12.91 -11.81
C ASP A 95 5.38 -11.41 -12.09
N VAL A 96 6.45 -11.04 -12.78
CA VAL A 96 6.78 -9.64 -13.10
C VAL A 96 5.67 -8.97 -13.88
N GLU A 97 5.24 -9.60 -14.97
CA GLU A 97 4.27 -9.01 -15.92
C GLU A 97 2.91 -8.81 -15.26
N LYS A 98 2.40 -9.81 -14.55
CA LYS A 98 1.12 -9.69 -13.85
C LYS A 98 1.17 -8.69 -12.71
N THR A 99 2.29 -8.58 -12.01
CA THR A 99 2.49 -7.55 -10.97
C THR A 99 2.41 -6.15 -11.58
N ILE A 100 3.06 -5.91 -12.72
CA ILE A 100 3.02 -4.62 -13.43
C ILE A 100 1.58 -4.30 -13.89
N VAL A 101 0.91 -5.26 -14.51
CA VAL A 101 -0.49 -5.08 -14.96
C VAL A 101 -1.41 -4.76 -13.79
N LYS A 102 -1.29 -5.49 -12.67
CA LYS A 102 -2.07 -5.26 -11.46
C LYS A 102 -1.80 -3.88 -10.85
N ALA A 103 -0.53 -3.47 -10.78
CA ALA A 103 -0.13 -2.17 -10.27
C ALA A 103 -0.76 -1.02 -11.07
N ARG A 104 -0.67 -1.08 -12.40
CA ARG A 104 -1.30 -0.11 -13.30
C ARG A 104 -2.81 -0.06 -13.10
N ARG A 105 -3.46 -1.24 -12.98
CA ARG A 105 -4.90 -1.31 -12.74
C ARG A 105 -5.31 -0.64 -11.43
N LEU A 106 -4.57 -0.83 -10.34
CA LEU A 106 -4.83 -0.15 -9.08
C LEU A 106 -4.71 1.38 -9.22
N ILE A 107 -3.69 1.87 -9.92
CA ILE A 107 -3.53 3.31 -10.19
C ILE A 107 -4.70 3.86 -11.01
N GLU A 108 -5.15 3.16 -12.06
CA GLU A 108 -6.33 3.54 -12.84
C GLU A 108 -7.57 3.67 -11.95
N LEU A 109 -7.82 2.71 -11.05
CA LEU A 109 -8.95 2.74 -10.12
C LEU A 109 -8.88 3.94 -9.16
N TYR A 110 -7.68 4.34 -8.71
CA TYR A 110 -7.50 5.56 -7.93
C TYR A 110 -7.80 6.80 -8.77
N GLN A 111 -7.36 6.84 -10.02
CA GLN A 111 -7.63 7.94 -10.95
C GLN A 111 -9.12 8.06 -11.29
N GLU A 112 -9.85 6.95 -11.43
CA GLU A 112 -11.32 6.93 -11.56
C GLU A 112 -12.01 7.66 -10.39
N LYS A 113 -11.39 7.66 -9.20
CA LYS A 113 -11.85 8.37 -8.00
C LYS A 113 -11.28 9.80 -7.86
N GLY A 114 -10.59 10.30 -8.89
CA GLY A 114 -9.98 11.64 -8.88
C GLY A 114 -8.73 11.76 -8.00
N ILE A 115 -8.10 10.64 -7.65
CA ILE A 115 -6.89 10.60 -6.82
C ILE A 115 -5.67 10.50 -7.73
N ASP A 116 -4.74 11.45 -7.57
CA ASP A 116 -3.48 11.47 -8.31
C ASP A 116 -2.58 10.29 -7.88
N LYS A 117 -1.89 9.68 -8.86
CA LYS A 117 -0.92 8.60 -8.63
C LYS A 117 0.19 8.98 -7.64
N GLU A 118 0.55 10.27 -7.55
CA GLU A 118 1.52 10.79 -6.60
C GLU A 118 1.11 10.60 -5.12
N ARG A 119 -0.18 10.36 -4.87
CA ARG A 119 -0.75 10.08 -3.55
C ARG A 119 -0.76 8.59 -3.20
N VAL A 120 -0.28 7.72 -4.10
CA VAL A 120 -0.35 6.26 -3.96
C VAL A 120 1.04 5.66 -4.06
N LEU A 121 1.33 4.69 -3.19
CA LEU A 121 2.45 3.77 -3.32
C LEU A 121 1.89 2.38 -3.61
N ILE A 122 2.33 1.77 -4.69
CA ILE A 122 2.01 0.36 -4.96
C ILE A 122 2.93 -0.50 -4.10
N LYS A 123 2.32 -1.27 -3.18
CA LYS A 123 3.07 -2.13 -2.26
C LYS A 123 3.26 -3.51 -2.90
N ILE A 124 4.51 -3.96 -2.96
CA ILE A 124 4.93 -5.17 -3.68
C ILE A 124 5.88 -5.97 -2.79
N ALA A 125 5.76 -7.30 -2.77
CA ALA A 125 6.71 -8.16 -2.07
C ALA A 125 8.12 -8.03 -2.68
N ALA A 126 9.15 -7.92 -1.84
CA ALA A 126 10.56 -7.79 -2.25
C ALA A 126 11.17 -9.15 -2.66
N THR A 127 10.48 -9.87 -3.57
CA THR A 127 11.03 -10.97 -4.35
C THR A 127 11.91 -10.42 -5.46
N TRP A 128 12.69 -11.26 -6.13
CA TRP A 128 13.44 -10.83 -7.31
C TRP A 128 12.51 -10.25 -8.39
N GLU A 129 11.40 -10.94 -8.67
CA GLU A 129 10.39 -10.54 -9.64
C GLU A 129 9.71 -9.23 -9.23
N GLY A 130 9.36 -9.08 -7.93
CA GLY A 130 8.77 -7.85 -7.41
C GLY A 130 9.69 -6.65 -7.57
N VAL A 131 11.01 -6.81 -7.37
CA VAL A 131 12.00 -5.75 -7.62
C VAL A 131 12.06 -5.39 -9.11
N GLN A 132 12.01 -6.37 -10.03
CA GLN A 132 11.99 -6.08 -11.47
C GLN A 132 10.72 -5.33 -11.88
N ALA A 133 9.56 -5.73 -11.33
CA ALA A 133 8.30 -5.03 -11.57
C ALA A 133 8.36 -3.57 -11.06
N ALA A 134 8.84 -3.37 -9.83
CA ALA A 134 8.99 -2.04 -9.24
C ALA A 134 9.92 -1.14 -10.06
N ARG A 135 11.03 -1.68 -10.58
CA ARG A 135 11.95 -0.93 -11.46
C ARG A 135 11.28 -0.40 -12.73
N VAL A 136 10.33 -1.14 -13.29
CA VAL A 136 9.56 -0.68 -14.45
C VAL A 136 8.56 0.38 -14.03
N LEU A 137 7.80 0.15 -12.97
CA LEU A 137 6.77 1.05 -12.47
C LEU A 137 7.32 2.41 -12.03
N GLU A 138 8.45 2.44 -11.33
CA GLU A 138 9.11 3.70 -10.93
C GLU A 138 9.51 4.56 -12.15
N LYS A 139 9.96 3.95 -13.24
CA LYS A 139 10.25 4.66 -14.49
C LYS A 139 9.00 5.24 -15.15
N GLU A 140 7.84 4.69 -14.88
CA GLU A 140 6.53 5.18 -15.33
C GLU A 140 5.95 6.26 -14.40
N GLY A 141 6.68 6.59 -13.31
CA GLY A 141 6.21 7.48 -12.26
C GLY A 141 5.11 6.86 -11.41
N ILE A 142 5.05 5.53 -11.33
CA ILE A 142 4.23 4.79 -10.38
C ILE A 142 5.13 4.40 -9.21
N HIS A 143 4.98 5.10 -8.10
CA HIS A 143 5.82 4.91 -6.93
C HIS A 143 5.52 3.62 -6.19
N CYS A 144 6.57 2.94 -5.74
CA CYS A 144 6.48 1.63 -5.11
C CYS A 144 6.97 1.64 -3.66
N ASN A 145 6.31 0.81 -2.84
CA ASN A 145 6.73 0.44 -1.50
C ASN A 145 7.07 -1.06 -1.49
N LEU A 146 8.35 -1.43 -1.45
CA LEU A 146 8.72 -2.84 -1.37
C LEU A 146 8.66 -3.35 0.07
N THR A 147 7.84 -4.37 0.29
CA THR A 147 7.62 -5.00 1.60
C THR A 147 8.23 -6.40 1.68
N LEU A 148 8.15 -7.02 2.84
CA LEU A 148 8.76 -8.34 3.12
C LEU A 148 10.29 -8.31 2.95
N ILE A 149 10.90 -7.25 3.44
CA ILE A 149 12.35 -7.10 3.46
C ILE A 149 12.87 -7.64 4.80
N PHE A 150 13.63 -8.72 4.72
CA PHE A 150 14.20 -9.46 5.85
C PHE A 150 15.73 -9.47 5.84
N SER A 151 16.36 -8.81 4.87
CA SER A 151 17.82 -8.74 4.77
C SER A 151 18.30 -7.42 4.17
N VAL A 152 19.54 -7.06 4.49
CA VAL A 152 20.23 -5.90 3.91
C VAL A 152 20.36 -6.06 2.39
N ALA A 153 20.65 -7.27 1.91
CA ALA A 153 20.77 -7.54 0.48
C ALA A 153 19.48 -7.23 -0.29
N GLN A 154 18.29 -7.57 0.25
CA GLN A 154 17.01 -7.18 -0.37
C GLN A 154 16.85 -5.66 -0.40
N ALA A 155 17.19 -4.96 0.69
CA ALA A 155 17.10 -3.50 0.75
C ALA A 155 18.03 -2.83 -0.26
N GLU A 156 19.24 -3.32 -0.42
CA GLU A 156 20.23 -2.82 -1.40
C GLU A 156 19.74 -3.02 -2.84
N ILE A 157 19.20 -4.20 -3.16
CA ILE A 157 18.67 -4.48 -4.50
C ILE A 157 17.44 -3.59 -4.80
N ALA A 158 16.57 -3.35 -3.81
CA ALA A 158 15.45 -2.45 -3.92
C ALA A 158 15.90 -1.00 -4.17
N ALA A 159 16.90 -0.52 -3.42
CA ALA A 159 17.49 0.81 -3.62
C ALA A 159 18.10 0.97 -5.02
N ASN A 160 18.83 -0.03 -5.50
CA ASN A 160 19.41 -0.06 -6.84
C ASN A 160 18.33 -0.13 -7.96
N ALA A 161 17.13 -0.56 -7.64
CA ALA A 161 15.99 -0.50 -8.55
C ALA A 161 15.32 0.87 -8.61
N GLY A 162 15.71 1.81 -7.73
CA GLY A 162 15.15 3.16 -7.66
C GLY A 162 13.80 3.24 -6.93
N VAL A 163 13.52 2.27 -6.03
CA VAL A 163 12.25 2.19 -5.32
C VAL A 163 12.08 3.36 -4.35
N THR A 164 10.90 3.94 -4.34
CA THR A 164 10.56 5.12 -3.51
C THR A 164 10.60 4.81 -2.02
N LEU A 165 10.10 3.64 -1.59
CA LEU A 165 10.01 3.25 -0.18
C LEU A 165 10.28 1.76 0.00
N ILE A 166 10.89 1.40 1.11
CA ILE A 166 11.01 0.01 1.59
C ILE A 166 10.39 -0.13 2.98
N SER A 167 9.80 -1.28 3.24
CA SER A 167 9.18 -1.64 4.52
C SER A 167 9.86 -2.88 5.11
N PRO A 168 10.98 -2.71 5.84
CA PRO A 168 11.68 -3.81 6.47
C PRO A 168 10.97 -4.29 7.73
N PHE A 169 11.05 -5.60 7.99
CA PHE A 169 10.58 -6.22 9.22
C PHE A 169 11.69 -6.15 10.27
N VAL A 170 11.77 -5.02 10.97
CA VAL A 170 12.87 -4.69 11.89
C VAL A 170 13.10 -5.77 12.95
N LEU A 171 12.05 -6.34 13.54
CA LEU A 171 12.18 -7.40 14.54
C LEU A 171 12.81 -8.68 13.96
N SER A 172 12.62 -8.97 12.69
CA SER A 172 13.29 -10.08 12.02
C SER A 172 14.76 -9.77 11.71
N LEU A 173 15.10 -8.50 11.51
CA LEU A 173 16.46 -8.06 11.21
C LEU A 173 17.36 -8.01 12.47
N ILE A 174 16.79 -7.85 13.67
CA ILE A 174 17.58 -7.79 14.91
C ILE A 174 18.12 -9.18 15.32
N HIS A 175 17.59 -10.25 14.77
CA HIS A 175 17.98 -11.62 15.07
C HIS A 175 18.93 -12.24 14.04
N ILE A 176 19.46 -11.44 13.12
CA ILE A 176 20.45 -11.87 12.13
C ILE A 176 21.87 -11.62 12.64
#